data_6863756c965716bc1341d3cdbe81545e
#
_entry.id   6863756c965716bc1341d3cdbe81545e
#
_cell.length_a   1.000
_cell.length_b   1.000
_cell.length_c   1.000
_cell.angle_alpha   90.00
_cell.angle_beta   90.00
_cell.angle_gamma   90.00
#
_symmetry.space_group_name_H-M   'P 1'
#
loop_
_entity.id
_entity.type
_entity.pdbx_description
1 polymer ?
#
loop_
_entity_poly.entity_id
_entity_poly.type
_entity_poly.pdbx_seq_one_letter_code
_entity_poly.pdbx_strand_id
1 'polypeptide(L)'
;RGALRQGVIFDLDERLQATALQQDGHDIRDASVRELQRRFIVDISQAKRVSGVAEHLYALVEPDATPEARRELLWASALHEMGMMVSHHDHHRHSAYLLGHVDAPGFSQRQQRRMADLIQVQRGGLRKLDLGLANPQFAWQALCLRLAVIKCHARGAIDTRALQIKRDNDKALLVFGPAWAENNPRTLHLLREEAEAWSRQGS
;
A
#
# COMPACT_ATOMS: atom_id res chain seq x y z
N ARG A 1 -26.83 -12.81 16.15
CA ARG A 1 -27.68 -11.98 15.25
C ARG A 1 -27.33 -10.47 15.28
N GLY A 2 -26.44 -9.99 16.16
CA GLY A 2 -26.04 -8.57 16.26
C GLY A 2 -24.88 -8.15 15.34
N ALA A 3 -23.93 -9.03 15.07
CA ALA A 3 -22.69 -8.69 14.35
C ALA A 3 -22.90 -8.28 12.87
N LEU A 4 -23.87 -8.88 12.19
CA LEU A 4 -24.21 -8.54 10.80
C LEU A 4 -24.85 -7.14 10.68
N ARG A 5 -25.67 -6.74 11.64
CA ARG A 5 -26.29 -5.40 11.67
C ARG A 5 -25.24 -4.29 11.93
N GLN A 6 -24.30 -4.53 12.84
CA GLN A 6 -23.22 -3.59 13.09
C GLN A 6 -22.32 -3.43 11.87
N GLY A 7 -21.93 -4.52 11.19
CA GLY A 7 -21.11 -4.45 9.99
C GLY A 7 -21.75 -3.65 8.85
N VAL A 8 -23.04 -3.80 8.62
CA VAL A 8 -23.80 -3.05 7.59
C VAL A 8 -23.95 -1.57 7.95
N ILE A 9 -24.16 -1.26 9.22
CA ILE A 9 -24.26 0.14 9.68
C ILE A 9 -22.92 0.86 9.53
N PHE A 10 -21.81 0.22 9.89
CA PHE A 10 -20.47 0.81 9.71
C PHE A 10 -20.11 1.00 8.23
N ASP A 11 -20.45 0.08 7.34
CA ASP A 11 -20.19 0.20 5.90
C ASP A 11 -21.02 1.32 5.27
N LEU A 12 -22.28 1.48 5.68
CA LEU A 12 -23.15 2.58 5.27
C LEU A 12 -22.64 3.94 5.79
N ASP A 13 -22.19 4.00 7.04
CA ASP A 13 -21.65 5.23 7.62
C ASP A 13 -20.36 5.66 6.92
N GLU A 14 -19.44 4.72 6.65
CA GLU A 14 -18.23 4.99 5.87
C GLU A 14 -18.55 5.51 4.45
N ARG A 15 -19.56 4.94 3.79
CA ARG A 15 -19.99 5.38 2.44
C ARG A 15 -20.64 6.76 2.47
N LEU A 16 -21.46 7.04 3.45
CA LEU A 16 -22.09 8.35 3.63
C LEU A 16 -21.06 9.42 3.97
N GLN A 17 -20.10 9.12 4.83
CA GLN A 17 -18.98 10.01 5.14
C GLN A 17 -18.11 10.25 3.91
N ALA A 18 -17.76 9.23 3.15
CA ALA A 18 -17.00 9.37 1.91
C ALA A 18 -17.72 10.28 0.90
N THR A 19 -19.05 10.13 0.79
CA THR A 19 -19.87 10.98 -0.08
C THR A 19 -19.94 12.42 0.42
N ALA A 20 -20.09 12.62 1.73
CA ALA A 20 -20.11 13.96 2.34
C ALA A 20 -18.76 14.69 2.21
N LEU A 21 -17.65 13.97 2.28
CA LEU A 21 -16.29 14.50 2.15
C LEU A 21 -15.94 14.92 0.70
N GLN A 22 -16.71 14.44 -0.28
CA GLN A 22 -16.51 14.74 -1.71
C GLN A 22 -17.36 15.92 -2.23
N GLN A 23 -18.23 16.50 -1.41
CA GLN A 23 -19.19 17.52 -1.88
C GLN A 23 -18.56 18.80 -2.44
N ASP A 24 -17.31 19.12 -2.10
CA ASP A 24 -16.60 20.30 -2.61
C ASP A 24 -15.46 19.95 -3.60
N GLY A 25 -15.44 18.74 -4.17
CA GLY A 25 -14.37 18.29 -5.10
C GLY A 25 -13.02 18.03 -4.42
N HIS A 26 -12.90 18.25 -3.11
CA HIS A 26 -11.69 17.98 -2.32
C HIS A 26 -12.00 17.01 -1.18
N ASP A 27 -11.33 15.86 -1.20
CA ASP A 27 -11.41 14.92 -0.09
C ASP A 27 -10.52 15.39 1.05
N ILE A 28 -11.10 15.62 2.23
CA ILE A 28 -10.38 16.05 3.43
C ILE A 28 -9.26 15.07 3.81
N ARG A 29 -9.41 13.79 3.46
CA ARG A 29 -8.41 12.75 3.72
C ARG A 29 -7.10 13.01 2.98
N ASP A 30 -7.15 13.56 1.76
CA ASP A 30 -5.96 13.94 1.01
C ASP A 30 -5.21 15.08 1.72
N ALA A 31 -5.93 16.04 2.31
CA ALA A 31 -5.34 17.09 3.12
C ALA A 31 -4.68 16.53 4.39
N SER A 32 -5.34 15.57 5.05
CA SER A 32 -4.78 14.87 6.22
C SER A 32 -3.51 14.11 5.88
N VAL A 33 -3.45 13.42 4.75
CA VAL A 33 -2.23 12.72 4.29
C VAL A 33 -1.09 13.71 4.05
N ARG A 34 -1.35 14.83 3.37
CA ARG A 34 -0.33 15.88 3.16
C ARG A 34 0.18 16.48 4.48
N GLU A 35 -0.71 16.71 5.44
CA GLU A 35 -0.32 17.22 6.76
C GLU A 35 0.52 16.21 7.54
N LEU A 36 0.18 14.93 7.49
CA LEU A 36 0.99 13.86 8.10
C LEU A 36 2.36 13.75 7.42
N GLN A 37 2.44 13.84 6.10
CA GLN A 37 3.72 13.88 5.38
C GLN A 37 4.59 15.05 5.84
N ARG A 38 4.01 16.24 6.00
CA ARG A 38 4.70 17.42 6.50
C ARG A 38 5.17 17.24 7.93
N ARG A 39 4.28 16.79 8.82
CA ARG A 39 4.54 16.63 10.26
C ARG A 39 5.64 15.60 10.52
N PHE A 40 5.68 14.53 9.77
CA PHE A 40 6.66 13.44 9.92
C PHE A 40 7.83 13.53 8.94
N ILE A 41 7.98 14.65 8.26
CA ILE A 41 9.13 14.97 7.37
C ILE A 41 9.35 13.84 6.35
N VAL A 42 8.28 13.39 5.72
CA VAL A 42 8.31 12.33 4.71
C VAL A 42 9.05 12.81 3.46
N ASP A 43 9.89 11.95 2.88
CA ASP A 43 10.46 12.17 1.55
C ASP A 43 9.35 12.09 0.49
N ILE A 44 8.84 13.27 0.10
CA ILE A 44 7.72 13.40 -0.85
C ILE A 44 8.08 12.82 -2.21
N SER A 45 9.32 12.96 -2.65
CA SER A 45 9.78 12.42 -3.94
C SER A 45 9.74 10.89 -3.93
N GLN A 46 10.19 10.27 -2.85
CA GLN A 46 10.12 8.82 -2.69
C GLN A 46 8.67 8.34 -2.54
N ALA A 47 7.86 9.02 -1.75
CA ALA A 47 6.44 8.71 -1.60
C ALA A 47 5.71 8.73 -2.95
N LYS A 48 5.97 9.72 -3.80
CA LYS A 48 5.40 9.79 -5.16
C LYS A 48 5.87 8.65 -6.06
N ARG A 49 7.15 8.29 -6.03
CA ARG A 49 7.67 7.16 -6.81
C ARG A 49 6.99 5.85 -6.41
N VAL A 50 6.93 5.57 -5.13
CA VAL A 50 6.31 4.34 -4.60
C VAL A 50 4.81 4.33 -4.90
N SER A 51 4.10 5.44 -4.68
CA SER A 51 2.67 5.54 -5.00
C SER A 51 2.39 5.31 -6.48
N GLY A 52 3.19 5.90 -7.37
CA GLY A 52 3.02 5.73 -8.82
C GLY A 52 3.23 4.29 -9.28
N VAL A 53 4.23 3.60 -8.75
CA VAL A 53 4.47 2.17 -9.06
C VAL A 53 3.38 1.29 -8.46
N ALA A 54 2.99 1.51 -7.21
CA ALA A 54 1.93 0.73 -6.56
C ALA A 54 0.60 0.86 -7.29
N GLU A 55 0.22 2.08 -7.69
CA GLU A 55 -0.98 2.35 -8.46
C GLU A 55 -0.96 1.65 -9.82
N HIS A 56 0.15 1.77 -10.55
CA HIS A 56 0.32 1.11 -11.84
C HIS A 56 0.15 -0.40 -11.74
N LEU A 57 0.84 -1.04 -10.79
CA LEU A 57 0.75 -2.49 -10.59
C LEU A 57 -0.65 -2.92 -10.14
N TYR A 58 -1.26 -2.17 -9.22
CA TYR A 58 -2.59 -2.49 -8.72
C TYR A 58 -3.67 -2.37 -9.79
N ALA A 59 -3.57 -1.38 -10.67
CA ALA A 59 -4.48 -1.24 -11.81
C ALA A 59 -4.40 -2.43 -12.79
N LEU A 60 -3.25 -3.09 -12.88
CA LEU A 60 -3.08 -4.26 -13.73
C LEU A 60 -3.69 -5.54 -13.14
N VAL A 61 -3.64 -5.70 -11.81
CA VAL A 61 -4.13 -6.92 -11.13
C VAL A 61 -5.58 -6.80 -10.63
N GLU A 62 -6.05 -5.58 -10.40
CA GLU A 62 -7.40 -5.26 -9.94
C GLU A 62 -8.00 -4.12 -10.78
N PRO A 63 -8.25 -4.37 -12.10
CA PRO A 63 -8.76 -3.32 -12.99
C PRO A 63 -10.14 -2.79 -12.56
N ASP A 64 -10.94 -3.63 -11.90
CA ASP A 64 -12.27 -3.31 -11.39
C ASP A 64 -12.28 -2.90 -9.91
N ALA A 65 -11.12 -2.62 -9.33
CA ALA A 65 -11.01 -2.17 -7.94
C ALA A 65 -11.84 -0.91 -7.71
N THR A 66 -12.51 -0.85 -6.55
CA THR A 66 -13.26 0.35 -6.17
C THR A 66 -12.34 1.57 -6.03
N PRO A 67 -12.84 2.78 -6.27
CA PRO A 67 -12.08 4.00 -6.03
C PRO A 67 -11.49 4.08 -4.60
N GLU A 68 -12.24 3.63 -3.60
CA GLU A 68 -11.77 3.58 -2.21
C GLU A 68 -10.59 2.62 -2.02
N ALA A 69 -10.63 1.42 -2.60
CA ALA A 69 -9.51 0.48 -2.51
C ALA A 69 -8.23 1.03 -3.16
N ARG A 70 -8.37 1.73 -4.29
CA ARG A 70 -7.24 2.41 -4.96
C ARG A 70 -6.68 3.53 -4.10
N ARG A 71 -7.54 4.37 -3.53
CA ARG A 71 -7.13 5.49 -2.69
C ARG A 71 -6.47 5.01 -1.40
N GLU A 72 -6.98 3.96 -0.77
CA GLU A 72 -6.39 3.36 0.42
C GLU A 72 -4.93 2.94 0.18
N LEU A 73 -4.66 2.29 -0.95
CA LEU A 73 -3.29 1.93 -1.34
C LEU A 73 -2.42 3.16 -1.58
N LEU A 74 -2.96 4.20 -2.23
CA LEU A 74 -2.22 5.45 -2.49
C LEU A 74 -1.88 6.19 -1.20
N TRP A 75 -2.82 6.31 -0.26
CA TRP A 75 -2.57 6.93 1.04
C TRP A 75 -1.56 6.14 1.86
N ALA A 76 -1.68 4.81 1.90
CA ALA A 76 -0.69 3.96 2.56
C ALA A 76 0.70 4.13 1.93
N SER A 77 0.79 4.16 0.61
CA SER A 77 2.04 4.39 -0.12
C SER A 77 2.65 5.76 0.18
N ALA A 78 1.81 6.80 0.27
CA ALA A 78 2.24 8.16 0.59
C ALA A 78 2.80 8.31 2.02
N LEU A 79 2.41 7.44 2.93
CA LEU A 79 2.78 7.47 4.35
C LEU A 79 3.71 6.31 4.77
N HIS A 80 4.14 5.46 3.83
CA HIS A 80 4.85 4.23 4.15
C HIS A 80 6.19 4.43 4.87
N GLU A 81 6.78 5.61 4.79
CA GLU A 81 8.05 5.97 5.45
C GLU A 81 7.90 6.97 6.60
N MET A 82 6.68 7.30 7.05
CA MET A 82 6.50 8.30 8.11
C MET A 82 7.23 7.94 9.42
N GLY A 83 7.50 6.66 9.66
CA GLY A 83 8.26 6.18 10.81
C GLY A 83 9.77 6.34 10.71
N MET A 84 10.32 6.76 9.56
CA MET A 84 11.76 7.03 9.42
C MET A 84 12.25 8.16 10.32
N MET A 85 11.36 9.08 10.70
CA MET A 85 11.63 10.09 11.69
C MET A 85 11.99 9.51 13.07
N VAL A 86 11.45 8.34 13.39
CA VAL A 86 11.74 7.63 14.65
C VAL A 86 13.04 6.84 14.52
N SER A 87 13.11 5.98 13.49
CA SER A 87 14.29 5.17 13.18
C SER A 87 14.19 4.61 11.76
N HIS A 88 15.34 4.52 11.08
CA HIS A 88 15.45 3.81 9.80
C HIS A 88 15.29 2.29 9.97
N HIS A 89 15.77 1.76 11.10
CA HIS A 89 15.59 0.35 11.42
C HIS A 89 14.11 0.10 11.74
N ASP A 90 13.54 -0.90 11.09
CA ASP A 90 12.13 -1.27 11.27
C ASP A 90 11.13 -0.12 11.07
N HIS A 91 11.47 0.87 10.22
CA HIS A 91 10.62 2.04 9.98
C HIS A 91 9.17 1.69 9.60
N HIS A 92 8.94 0.54 8.95
CA HIS A 92 7.60 0.06 8.62
C HIS A 92 6.74 -0.18 9.86
N ARG A 93 7.31 -0.68 10.95
CA ARG A 93 6.63 -0.86 12.23
C ARG A 93 6.33 0.47 12.90
N HIS A 94 7.32 1.38 12.90
CA HIS A 94 7.11 2.73 13.42
C HIS A 94 6.07 3.49 12.62
N SER A 95 6.10 3.38 11.28
CA SER A 95 5.11 4.00 10.41
C SER A 95 3.70 3.49 10.68
N ALA A 96 3.52 2.18 10.80
CA ALA A 96 2.25 1.56 11.13
C ALA A 96 1.73 1.98 12.51
N TYR A 97 2.58 1.98 13.51
CA TYR A 97 2.22 2.41 14.87
C TYR A 97 1.77 3.88 14.88
N LEU A 98 2.57 4.76 14.29
CA LEU A 98 2.24 6.18 14.22
C LEU A 98 0.91 6.41 13.52
N LEU A 99 0.71 5.81 12.34
CA LEU A 99 -0.54 5.97 11.60
C LEU A 99 -1.75 5.44 12.38
N GLY A 100 -1.59 4.36 13.12
CA GLY A 100 -2.66 3.80 13.94
C GLY A 100 -3.09 4.66 15.13
N HIS A 101 -2.27 5.65 15.53
CA HIS A 101 -2.47 6.42 16.77
C HIS A 101 -2.53 7.94 16.58
N VAL A 102 -2.18 8.48 15.40
CA VAL A 102 -2.28 9.93 15.15
C VAL A 102 -3.71 10.33 14.81
N ASP A 103 -4.01 11.62 15.03
CA ASP A 103 -5.23 12.21 14.49
C ASP A 103 -5.11 12.36 12.98
N ALA A 104 -6.04 11.77 12.26
CA ALA A 104 -6.14 11.83 10.80
C ALA A 104 -7.58 12.20 10.40
N PRO A 105 -7.91 13.49 10.37
CA PRO A 105 -9.27 13.95 10.06
C PRO A 105 -9.80 13.38 8.75
N GLY A 106 -11.04 12.93 8.75
CA GLY A 106 -11.70 12.32 7.61
C GLY A 106 -11.53 10.81 7.49
N PHE A 107 -10.57 10.22 8.18
CA PHE A 107 -10.42 8.76 8.24
C PHE A 107 -11.20 8.18 9.43
N SER A 108 -11.97 7.11 9.16
CA SER A 108 -12.47 6.28 10.25
C SER A 108 -11.32 5.51 10.90
N GLN A 109 -11.50 5.10 12.17
CA GLN A 109 -10.51 4.25 12.83
C GLN A 109 -10.24 2.94 12.06
N ARG A 110 -11.25 2.40 11.42
CA ARG A 110 -11.13 1.20 10.59
C ARG A 110 -10.26 1.44 9.36
N GLN A 111 -10.48 2.54 8.63
CA GLN A 111 -9.66 2.92 7.48
C GLN A 111 -8.21 3.17 7.90
N GLN A 112 -8.01 3.89 8.99
CA GLN A 112 -6.69 4.19 9.53
C GLN A 112 -5.93 2.92 9.93
N ARG A 113 -6.62 1.95 10.52
CA ARG A 113 -6.04 0.65 10.86
C ARG A 113 -5.66 -0.15 9.61
N ARG A 114 -6.54 -0.22 8.60
CA ARG A 114 -6.22 -0.93 7.35
C ARG A 114 -4.99 -0.34 6.64
N MET A 115 -4.88 0.99 6.61
CA MET A 115 -3.69 1.64 6.05
C MET A 115 -2.44 1.34 6.88
N ALA A 116 -2.55 1.35 8.21
CA ALA A 116 -1.46 0.97 9.10
C ALA A 116 -1.01 -0.49 8.87
N ASP A 117 -1.96 -1.40 8.68
CA ASP A 117 -1.66 -2.80 8.36
C ASP A 117 -0.94 -2.93 7.01
N LEU A 118 -1.37 -2.22 5.96
CA LEU A 118 -0.67 -2.17 4.68
C LEU A 118 0.77 -1.65 4.83
N ILE A 119 0.97 -0.59 5.59
CA ILE A 119 2.29 -0.02 5.84
C ILE A 119 3.17 -1.01 6.62
N GLN A 120 2.62 -1.70 7.60
CA GLN A 120 3.36 -2.68 8.39
C GLN A 120 3.88 -3.82 7.54
N VAL A 121 3.12 -4.24 6.54
CA VAL A 121 3.46 -5.38 5.69
C VAL A 121 4.33 -5.02 4.48
N GLN A 122 4.64 -3.75 4.26
CA GLN A 122 5.43 -3.29 3.12
C GLN A 122 6.80 -3.95 3.00
N ARG A 123 7.32 -4.52 4.09
CA ARG A 123 8.58 -5.27 4.14
C ARG A 123 8.59 -6.25 5.32
N GLY A 124 9.60 -7.11 5.34
CA GLY A 124 9.70 -8.15 6.37
C GLY A 124 8.97 -9.43 5.97
N GLY A 125 8.94 -10.41 6.87
CA GLY A 125 8.36 -11.73 6.61
C GLY A 125 6.84 -11.70 6.49
N LEU A 126 6.28 -12.50 5.59
CA LEU A 126 4.84 -12.62 5.35
C LEU A 126 4.10 -13.46 6.41
N ARG A 127 4.81 -14.30 7.17
CA ARG A 127 4.22 -15.21 8.18
C ARG A 127 3.37 -14.52 9.25
N LYS A 128 3.64 -13.24 9.55
CA LYS A 128 2.88 -12.49 10.55
C LYS A 128 1.56 -11.93 10.02
N LEU A 129 1.23 -12.21 8.77
CA LEU A 129 0.14 -11.58 8.02
C LEU A 129 -0.99 -12.54 7.67
N ASP A 130 -0.96 -13.78 8.15
CA ASP A 130 -1.88 -14.83 7.74
C ASP A 130 -3.37 -14.41 7.80
N LEU A 131 -3.76 -13.60 8.77
CA LEU A 131 -5.13 -13.09 8.90
C LEU A 131 -5.48 -11.99 7.88
N GLY A 132 -4.53 -11.12 7.54
CA GLY A 132 -4.73 -10.05 6.54
C GLY A 132 -4.70 -10.60 5.11
N LEU A 133 -3.81 -11.53 4.83
CA LEU A 133 -3.66 -12.15 3.51
C LEU A 133 -4.83 -13.05 3.12
N ALA A 134 -5.66 -13.48 4.09
CA ALA A 134 -6.91 -14.17 3.82
C ALA A 134 -7.95 -13.28 3.09
N ASN A 135 -7.78 -11.94 3.13
CA ASN A 135 -8.58 -11.01 2.34
C ASN A 135 -7.87 -10.74 1.00
N PRO A 136 -8.45 -11.17 -0.14
CA PRO A 136 -7.81 -11.02 -1.45
C PRO A 136 -7.48 -9.57 -1.81
N GLN A 137 -8.36 -8.61 -1.51
CA GLN A 137 -8.10 -7.19 -1.77
C GLN A 137 -6.86 -6.71 -1.02
N PHE A 138 -6.76 -7.02 0.26
CA PHE A 138 -5.60 -6.66 1.08
C PHE A 138 -4.32 -7.33 0.56
N ALA A 139 -4.39 -8.61 0.20
CA ALA A 139 -3.24 -9.36 -0.33
C ALA A 139 -2.68 -8.71 -1.61
N TRP A 140 -3.55 -8.33 -2.56
CA TRP A 140 -3.13 -7.67 -3.79
C TRP A 140 -2.59 -6.25 -3.55
N GLN A 141 -3.21 -5.48 -2.65
CA GLN A 141 -2.69 -4.17 -2.23
C GLN A 141 -1.30 -4.32 -1.59
N ALA A 142 -1.14 -5.27 -0.67
CA ALA A 142 0.13 -5.54 0.01
C ALA A 142 1.23 -5.95 -0.98
N LEU A 143 0.94 -6.86 -1.90
CA LEU A 143 1.88 -7.27 -2.95
C LEU A 143 2.32 -6.08 -3.79
N CYS A 144 1.40 -5.26 -4.28
CA CYS A 144 1.71 -4.10 -5.10
C CYS A 144 2.55 -3.05 -4.34
N LEU A 145 2.25 -2.81 -3.07
CA LEU A 145 3.05 -1.91 -2.24
C LEU A 145 4.47 -2.45 -2.01
N ARG A 146 4.62 -3.74 -1.70
CA ARG A 146 5.93 -4.39 -1.50
C ARG A 146 6.78 -4.32 -2.78
N LEU A 147 6.20 -4.65 -3.92
CA LEU A 147 6.89 -4.57 -5.21
C LEU A 147 7.31 -3.13 -5.56
N ALA A 148 6.46 -2.15 -5.24
CA ALA A 148 6.76 -0.73 -5.43
C ALA A 148 7.93 -0.28 -4.54
N VAL A 149 7.93 -0.67 -3.28
CA VAL A 149 9.03 -0.39 -2.34
C VAL A 149 10.34 -1.01 -2.83
N ILE A 150 10.31 -2.26 -3.29
CA ILE A 150 11.48 -2.95 -3.86
C ILE A 150 11.97 -2.20 -5.10
N LYS A 151 11.09 -1.89 -6.06
CA LYS A 151 11.47 -1.21 -7.29
C LYS A 151 12.07 0.18 -7.03
N CYS A 152 11.60 0.89 -6.02
CA CYS A 152 12.03 2.25 -5.69
C CYS A 152 13.16 2.29 -4.64
N HIS A 153 13.79 1.19 -4.29
CA HIS A 153 14.79 1.13 -3.20
C HIS A 153 15.99 2.06 -3.40
N ALA A 154 16.38 2.32 -4.64
CA ALA A 154 17.54 3.15 -4.98
C ALA A 154 17.25 4.67 -4.93
N ARG A 155 16.02 5.08 -4.69
CA ARG A 155 15.58 6.49 -4.56
C ARG A 155 15.91 7.39 -5.76
N GLY A 156 16.19 6.82 -6.91
CA GLY A 156 16.47 7.54 -8.15
C GLY A 156 15.24 7.65 -9.07
N ALA A 157 15.43 8.32 -10.21
CA ALA A 157 14.45 8.31 -11.28
C ALA A 157 14.16 6.87 -11.74
N ILE A 158 12.89 6.55 -11.93
CA ILE A 158 12.45 5.22 -12.33
C ILE A 158 11.52 5.30 -13.53
N ASP A 159 11.56 4.27 -14.37
CA ASP A 159 10.50 3.99 -15.32
C ASP A 159 9.41 3.17 -14.62
N THR A 160 8.29 3.80 -14.32
CA THR A 160 7.16 3.16 -13.63
C THR A 160 6.64 1.93 -14.36
N ARG A 161 6.74 1.92 -15.71
CA ARG A 161 6.20 0.85 -16.56
C ARG A 161 7.19 -0.27 -16.83
N ALA A 162 8.46 -0.16 -16.40
CA ALA A 162 9.47 -1.19 -16.65
C ALA A 162 9.15 -2.52 -15.96
N LEU A 163 8.43 -2.49 -14.83
CA LEU A 163 7.90 -3.67 -14.17
C LEU A 163 6.40 -3.77 -14.43
N GLN A 164 5.96 -4.91 -14.96
CA GLN A 164 4.58 -5.24 -15.21
C GLN A 164 4.20 -6.46 -14.35
N ILE A 165 2.92 -6.61 -14.09
CA ILE A 165 2.37 -7.76 -13.39
C ILE A 165 1.15 -8.30 -14.13
N LYS A 166 1.07 -9.62 -14.26
CA LYS A 166 -0.11 -10.32 -14.79
C LYS A 166 -0.70 -11.18 -13.68
N ARG A 167 -2.00 -11.09 -13.52
CA ARG A 167 -2.75 -11.92 -12.59
C ARG A 167 -3.36 -13.12 -13.33
N ASP A 168 -3.20 -14.30 -12.77
CA ASP A 168 -3.89 -15.51 -13.15
C ASP A 168 -4.48 -16.15 -11.88
N ASN A 169 -5.77 -15.93 -11.64
CA ASN A 169 -6.49 -16.30 -10.42
C ASN A 169 -5.82 -15.72 -9.16
N ASP A 170 -5.17 -16.55 -8.37
CA ASP A 170 -4.42 -16.21 -7.15
C ASP A 170 -2.91 -16.07 -7.37
N LYS A 171 -2.45 -16.24 -8.62
CA LYS A 171 -1.04 -16.16 -8.99
C LYS A 171 -0.70 -14.83 -9.64
N ALA A 172 0.50 -14.35 -9.35
CA ALA A 172 1.09 -13.17 -9.96
C ALA A 172 2.33 -13.55 -10.78
N LEU A 173 2.37 -13.08 -12.03
CA LEU A 173 3.54 -13.19 -12.89
C LEU A 173 4.16 -11.81 -13.09
N LEU A 174 5.40 -11.63 -12.63
CA LEU A 174 6.16 -10.40 -12.88
C LEU A 174 6.78 -10.43 -14.27
N VAL A 175 6.65 -9.34 -15.02
CA VAL A 175 7.13 -9.21 -16.38
C VAL A 175 7.99 -7.95 -16.50
N PHE A 176 9.17 -8.09 -17.04
CA PHE A 176 10.12 -6.99 -17.29
C PHE A 176 11.02 -7.32 -18.50
N GLY A 177 11.54 -6.29 -19.14
CA GLY A 177 12.45 -6.47 -20.29
C GLY A 177 13.85 -6.94 -19.86
N PRO A 178 14.56 -7.69 -20.75
CA PRO A 178 15.91 -8.18 -20.45
C PRO A 178 16.90 -7.04 -20.17
N ALA A 179 16.86 -5.97 -20.93
CA ALA A 179 17.73 -4.81 -20.72
C ALA A 179 17.51 -4.16 -19.35
N TRP A 180 16.25 -4.10 -18.87
CA TRP A 180 15.96 -3.60 -17.53
C TRP A 180 16.57 -4.53 -16.46
N ALA A 181 16.43 -5.83 -16.62
CA ALA A 181 16.98 -6.81 -15.69
C ALA A 181 18.51 -6.72 -15.58
N GLU A 182 19.20 -6.58 -16.70
CA GLU A 182 20.66 -6.41 -16.76
C GLU A 182 21.13 -5.13 -16.06
N ASN A 183 20.39 -4.05 -16.21
CA ASN A 183 20.70 -2.74 -15.61
C ASN A 183 20.25 -2.62 -14.14
N ASN A 184 19.46 -3.56 -13.62
CA ASN A 184 18.92 -3.53 -12.27
C ASN A 184 19.12 -4.86 -11.51
N PRO A 185 20.35 -5.39 -11.41
CA PRO A 185 20.58 -6.72 -10.86
C PRO A 185 20.16 -6.86 -9.40
N ARG A 186 20.37 -5.81 -8.59
CA ARG A 186 19.95 -5.81 -7.19
C ARG A 186 18.44 -5.83 -7.04
N THR A 187 17.72 -5.02 -7.82
CA THR A 187 16.25 -5.01 -7.82
C THR A 187 15.71 -6.35 -8.26
N LEU A 188 16.30 -6.96 -9.30
CA LEU A 188 15.91 -8.29 -9.76
C LEU A 188 16.10 -9.36 -8.68
N HIS A 189 17.22 -9.31 -7.95
CA HIS A 189 17.47 -10.22 -6.82
C HIS A 189 16.38 -10.08 -5.75
N LEU A 190 16.05 -8.84 -5.34
CA LEU A 190 15.00 -8.58 -4.36
C LEU A 190 13.61 -9.05 -4.83
N LEU A 191 13.29 -8.87 -6.11
CA LEU A 191 12.04 -9.36 -6.70
C LEU A 191 11.95 -10.90 -6.71
N ARG A 192 13.06 -11.60 -6.92
CA ARG A 192 13.12 -13.07 -6.84
C ARG A 192 12.90 -13.56 -5.42
N GLU A 193 13.55 -12.95 -4.43
CA GLU A 193 13.31 -13.27 -3.02
C GLU A 193 11.86 -13.04 -2.62
N GLU A 194 11.25 -11.96 -3.12
CA GLU A 194 9.84 -11.64 -2.88
C GLU A 194 8.91 -12.69 -3.49
N ALA A 195 9.14 -13.08 -4.75
CA ALA A 195 8.37 -14.13 -5.41
C ALA A 195 8.45 -15.47 -4.67
N GLU A 196 9.63 -15.85 -4.18
CA GLU A 196 9.82 -17.06 -3.38
C GLU A 196 9.07 -16.97 -2.03
N ALA A 197 9.06 -15.80 -1.39
CA ALA A 197 8.35 -15.60 -0.13
C ALA A 197 6.84 -15.80 -0.30
N TRP A 198 6.24 -15.24 -1.35
CA TRP A 198 4.83 -15.40 -1.66
C TRP A 198 4.49 -16.83 -2.06
N SER A 199 5.35 -17.50 -2.84
CA SER A 199 5.13 -18.89 -3.23
C SER A 199 5.08 -19.83 -2.02
N ARG A 200 5.85 -19.54 -0.98
CA ARG A 200 5.83 -20.32 0.27
C ARG A 200 4.58 -20.10 1.13
N GLN A 201 3.84 -19.02 0.92
CA GLN A 201 2.59 -18.76 1.63
C GLN A 201 1.38 -19.44 0.98
N GLY A 202 1.44 -19.73 -0.33
CA GLY A 202 0.37 -20.35 -1.11
C GLY A 202 0.40 -21.88 -1.15
N SER A 203 1.29 -22.54 -0.37
CA SER A 203 1.41 -24.01 -0.30
C SER A 203 0.78 -24.59 0.94
#